data_e2af8cd32a8d90edd20a1efa72663cf9
#
_entry.id   e2af8cd32a8d90edd20a1efa72663cf9
#
_cell.length_a   1.000
_cell.length_b   1.000
_cell.length_c   1.000
_cell.angle_alpha   90.00
_cell.angle_beta   90.00
_cell.angle_gamma   90.00
#
_symmetry.space_group_name_H-M   'P 1'
#
loop_
_entity.id
_entity.type
_entity.pdbx_description
1 polymer ?
#
loop_
_entity_poly.entity_id
_entity_poly.type
_entity_poly.pdbx_seq_one_letter_code
_entity_poly.pdbx_strand_id
1 'polypeptide(L)'
;TIRDFPGEYLTSTIKSDREDIYNFMANATVILIAVDTPYLMEEGGRYNAEKNKVDIVTHYLKDNVAAVKDKLVLFVPLKCERYLHDGKLPLVSEKVKETYKELTDFFGQNNIASFVTPIITLGGIEFDSMKNSNVPGDVSKVSVFRSWNVKPEYKPLFCPQPLYYLLTYVTNYYEWQKKQKKGLIDSFMDSIYSFIKNDSKFFEEMKKLTRFVIYNKNGFIPLTTNSIIKIN
;
A
#
# COMPACT_ATOMS: atom_id res chain seq x y z
N THR A 1 9.68 1.86 -13.13
CA THR A 1 10.31 2.81 -12.21
C THR A 1 9.53 2.86 -10.92
N ILE A 2 10.19 2.81 -9.79
CA ILE A 2 9.62 3.07 -8.46
C ILE A 2 10.05 4.48 -8.07
N ARG A 3 9.13 5.29 -7.55
CA ARG A 3 9.42 6.64 -7.08
C ARG A 3 8.75 6.85 -5.72
N ASP A 4 9.51 7.41 -4.80
CA ASP A 4 9.03 7.80 -3.48
C ASP A 4 8.77 9.30 -3.44
N PHE A 5 7.69 9.71 -2.81
CA PHE A 5 7.35 11.11 -2.61
C PHE A 5 7.12 11.38 -1.12
N PRO A 6 7.87 12.32 -0.54
CA PRO A 6 7.59 12.80 0.79
C PRO A 6 6.16 13.34 0.89
N GLY A 7 5.46 13.03 1.99
CA GLY A 7 4.08 13.50 2.20
C GLY A 7 3.90 15.02 2.16
N GLU A 8 4.98 15.77 2.41
CA GLU A 8 5.02 17.24 2.33
C GLU A 8 4.78 17.77 0.91
N TYR A 9 5.15 16.99 -0.12
CA TYR A 9 4.92 17.40 -1.51
C TYR A 9 3.43 17.44 -1.87
N LEU A 10 2.59 16.65 -1.19
CA LEU A 10 1.14 16.68 -1.38
C LEU A 10 0.51 18.01 -0.95
N THR A 11 1.18 18.75 -0.07
CA THR A 11 0.75 20.08 0.44
C THR A 11 1.62 21.22 -0.09
N SER A 12 2.57 20.93 -0.99
CA SER A 12 3.45 21.96 -1.53
C SER A 12 2.66 23.07 -2.23
N THR A 13 3.01 24.30 -1.94
CA THR A 13 2.50 25.48 -2.66
C THR A 13 3.21 25.68 -4.00
N ILE A 14 4.32 24.99 -4.22
CA ILE A 14 5.11 25.03 -5.45
C ILE A 14 4.36 24.22 -6.53
N LYS A 15 4.01 24.90 -7.60
CA LYS A 15 3.20 24.30 -8.69
C LYS A 15 3.92 23.11 -9.34
N SER A 16 5.23 23.21 -9.58
CA SER A 16 6.04 22.13 -10.17
C SER A 16 5.98 20.83 -9.36
N ASP A 17 6.04 20.90 -8.02
CA ASP A 17 6.02 19.72 -7.16
C ASP A 17 4.71 18.95 -7.31
N ARG A 18 3.58 19.69 -7.35
CA ARG A 18 2.24 19.11 -7.54
C ARG A 18 2.05 18.53 -8.92
N GLU A 19 2.54 19.20 -9.97
CA GLU A 19 2.50 18.71 -11.35
C GLU A 19 3.35 17.45 -11.51
N ASP A 20 4.50 17.39 -10.88
CA ASP A 20 5.37 16.21 -10.91
C ASP A 20 4.70 14.99 -10.26
N ILE A 21 4.09 15.17 -9.08
CA ILE A 21 3.35 14.07 -8.44
C ILE A 21 2.17 13.63 -9.30
N TYR A 22 1.38 14.58 -9.81
CA TYR A 22 0.23 14.28 -10.66
C TYR A 22 0.67 13.48 -11.91
N ASN A 23 1.67 13.96 -12.63
CA ASN A 23 2.18 13.31 -13.83
C ASN A 23 2.72 11.92 -13.54
N PHE A 24 3.40 11.76 -12.40
CA PHE A 24 3.90 10.46 -11.99
C PHE A 24 2.77 9.51 -11.61
N MET A 25 1.80 9.96 -10.83
CA MET A 25 0.63 9.15 -10.49
C MET A 25 -0.19 8.78 -11.74
N ALA A 26 -0.37 9.72 -12.67
CA ALA A 26 -1.08 9.46 -13.92
C ALA A 26 -0.43 8.34 -14.74
N ASN A 27 0.89 8.22 -14.70
CA ASN A 27 1.67 7.18 -15.39
C ASN A 27 1.95 5.93 -14.55
N ALA A 28 1.67 5.94 -13.25
CA ALA A 28 1.86 4.77 -12.39
C ALA A 28 0.77 3.72 -12.63
N THR A 29 1.12 2.44 -12.52
CA THR A 29 0.16 1.32 -12.55
C THR A 29 -0.38 1.04 -11.15
N VAL A 30 0.45 1.25 -10.13
CA VAL A 30 0.12 1.02 -8.71
C VAL A 30 0.55 2.21 -7.88
N ILE A 31 -0.29 2.59 -6.94
CA ILE A 31 0.00 3.61 -5.92
C ILE A 31 0.13 2.89 -4.58
N LEU A 32 1.25 3.12 -3.89
CA LEU A 32 1.49 2.61 -2.54
C LEU A 32 1.27 3.73 -1.54
N ILE A 33 0.40 3.50 -0.56
CA ILE A 33 0.18 4.40 0.58
C ILE A 33 0.82 3.73 1.80
N ALA A 34 2.01 4.18 2.18
CA ALA A 34 2.69 3.72 3.36
C ALA A 34 1.96 4.23 4.62
N VAL A 35 1.69 3.32 5.56
CA VAL A 35 1.02 3.63 6.83
C VAL A 35 1.95 3.25 7.97
N ASP A 36 2.33 4.21 8.79
CA ASP A 36 3.10 3.95 10.01
C ASP A 36 2.17 3.32 11.07
N THR A 37 2.30 2.00 11.26
CA THR A 37 1.38 1.21 12.08
C THR A 37 1.36 1.62 13.54
N PRO A 38 2.45 1.93 14.23
CA PRO A 38 2.43 2.49 15.57
C PRO A 38 1.50 3.68 15.73
N TYR A 39 1.55 4.66 14.82
CA TYR A 39 0.68 5.84 14.93
C TYR A 39 -0.78 5.52 14.60
N LEU A 40 -1.03 4.51 13.76
CA LEU A 40 -2.38 4.03 13.48
C LEU A 40 -3.02 3.34 14.68
N MET A 41 -2.26 2.54 15.41
CA MET A 41 -2.78 1.59 16.39
C MET A 41 -2.71 2.09 17.84
N GLU A 42 -1.66 2.81 18.19
CA GLU A 42 -1.39 3.17 19.58
C GLU A 42 -2.16 4.42 20.03
N GLU A 43 -2.40 4.53 21.31
CA GLU A 43 -3.16 5.63 21.95
C GLU A 43 -4.49 5.93 21.23
N GLY A 44 -5.16 4.88 20.73
CA GLY A 44 -6.42 5.00 19.99
C GLY A 44 -6.29 5.64 18.60
N GLY A 45 -5.07 5.73 18.06
CA GLY A 45 -4.81 6.38 16.76
C GLY A 45 -4.75 7.90 16.84
N ARG A 46 -4.56 8.47 18.03
CA ARG A 46 -4.58 9.92 18.28
C ARG A 46 -3.65 10.73 17.35
N TYR A 47 -2.48 10.16 17.01
CA TYR A 47 -1.48 10.83 16.17
C TYR A 47 -1.55 10.42 14.71
N ASN A 48 -2.47 9.55 14.36
CA ASN A 48 -2.55 8.95 13.03
C ASN A 48 -2.79 10.01 11.92
N ALA A 49 -3.76 10.91 12.12
CA ALA A 49 -4.08 11.93 11.13
C ALA A 49 -2.87 12.83 10.81
N GLU A 50 -2.12 13.22 11.85
CA GLU A 50 -0.92 14.05 11.68
C GLU A 50 0.24 13.31 11.02
N LYS A 51 0.55 12.09 11.51
CA LYS A 51 1.75 11.34 11.09
C LYS A 51 1.55 10.59 9.78
N ASN A 52 0.39 9.98 9.57
CA ASN A 52 0.05 9.29 8.33
C ASN A 52 -0.63 10.21 7.29
N LYS A 53 -0.85 11.49 7.62
CA LYS A 53 -1.40 12.50 6.70
C LYS A 53 -2.72 12.07 6.05
N VAL A 54 -3.59 11.38 6.82
CA VAL A 54 -4.81 10.72 6.32
C VAL A 54 -5.68 11.65 5.48
N ASP A 55 -5.99 12.84 6.02
CA ASP A 55 -6.86 13.82 5.34
C ASP A 55 -6.21 14.36 4.08
N ILE A 56 -4.90 14.63 4.12
CA ILE A 56 -4.13 15.16 2.98
C ILE A 56 -4.14 14.14 1.84
N VAL A 57 -3.80 12.87 2.15
CA VAL A 57 -3.81 11.79 1.15
C VAL A 57 -5.21 11.61 0.58
N THR A 58 -6.24 11.61 1.43
CA THR A 58 -7.63 11.44 1.02
C THR A 58 -8.07 12.56 0.06
N HIS A 59 -7.89 13.82 0.43
CA HIS A 59 -8.25 14.95 -0.41
C HIS A 59 -7.46 14.95 -1.73
N TYR A 60 -6.14 14.76 -1.66
CA TYR A 60 -5.30 14.75 -2.86
C TYR A 60 -5.74 13.70 -3.89
N LEU A 61 -6.02 12.46 -3.45
CA LEU A 61 -6.44 11.39 -4.35
C LEU A 61 -7.86 11.61 -4.90
N LYS A 62 -8.77 12.19 -4.11
CA LYS A 62 -10.12 12.54 -4.57
C LYS A 62 -10.09 13.67 -5.60
N ASP A 63 -9.31 14.70 -5.37
CA ASP A 63 -9.17 15.86 -6.29
C ASP A 63 -8.51 15.46 -7.61
N ASN A 64 -7.69 14.39 -7.60
CA ASN A 64 -6.96 13.91 -8.77
C ASN A 64 -7.49 12.54 -9.27
N VAL A 65 -8.81 12.33 -9.25
CA VAL A 65 -9.43 11.05 -9.63
C VAL A 65 -8.99 10.54 -11.01
N ALA A 66 -8.80 11.42 -11.98
CA ALA A 66 -8.35 11.06 -13.33
C ALA A 66 -6.96 10.39 -13.32
N ALA A 67 -6.09 10.78 -12.39
CA ALA A 67 -4.77 10.17 -12.23
C ALA A 67 -4.80 8.85 -11.45
N VAL A 68 -5.90 8.54 -10.75
CA VAL A 68 -6.02 7.33 -9.90
C VAL A 68 -6.94 6.28 -10.51
N LYS A 69 -7.83 6.70 -11.41
CA LYS A 69 -8.78 5.81 -12.08
C LYS A 69 -8.08 4.65 -12.80
N ASP A 70 -8.70 3.47 -12.75
CA ASP A 70 -8.18 2.23 -13.35
C ASP A 70 -6.77 1.85 -12.85
N LYS A 71 -6.45 2.19 -11.61
CA LYS A 71 -5.21 1.80 -10.95
C LYS A 71 -5.46 0.85 -9.78
N LEU A 72 -4.37 0.29 -9.27
CA LEU A 72 -4.36 -0.43 -8.02
C LEU A 72 -3.80 0.48 -6.94
N VAL A 73 -4.49 0.57 -5.81
CA VAL A 73 -4.01 1.27 -4.61
C VAL A 73 -3.73 0.25 -3.51
N LEU A 74 -2.52 0.26 -2.97
CA LEU A 74 -2.13 -0.60 -1.87
C LEU A 74 -1.87 0.23 -0.62
N PHE A 75 -2.65 0.00 0.42
CA PHE A 75 -2.31 0.46 1.77
C PHE A 75 -1.30 -0.51 2.36
N VAL A 76 -0.15 0.02 2.73
CA VAL A 76 1.00 -0.76 3.19
C VAL A 76 1.33 -0.39 4.63
N PRO A 77 0.68 -1.01 5.64
CA PRO A 77 1.11 -0.88 7.02
C PRO A 77 2.54 -1.38 7.18
N LEU A 78 3.42 -0.52 7.66
CA LEU A 78 4.83 -0.78 7.93
C LEU A 78 5.07 -0.91 9.43
N LYS A 79 6.22 -1.48 9.82
CA LYS A 79 6.60 -1.63 11.23
C LYS A 79 5.60 -2.49 12.02
N CYS A 80 5.15 -3.58 11.40
CA CYS A 80 4.12 -4.45 11.94
C CYS A 80 4.65 -5.57 12.84
N GLU A 81 5.93 -5.57 13.20
CA GLU A 81 6.61 -6.66 13.93
C GLU A 81 5.87 -7.06 15.20
N ARG A 82 5.60 -6.10 16.09
CA ARG A 82 4.88 -6.34 17.35
C ARG A 82 3.47 -6.87 17.10
N TYR A 83 2.77 -6.32 16.11
CA TYR A 83 1.40 -6.70 15.82
C TYR A 83 1.29 -8.09 15.20
N LEU A 84 2.33 -8.54 14.48
CA LEU A 84 2.46 -9.92 14.06
C LEU A 84 2.65 -10.85 15.26
N HIS A 85 3.58 -10.50 16.14
CA HIS A 85 3.89 -11.27 17.35
C HIS A 85 2.65 -11.42 18.26
N ASP A 86 1.91 -10.36 18.44
CA ASP A 86 0.67 -10.34 19.25
C ASP A 86 -0.55 -10.96 18.53
N GLY A 87 -0.41 -11.42 17.29
CA GLY A 87 -1.54 -11.95 16.50
C GLY A 87 -2.55 -10.88 16.07
N LYS A 88 -2.16 -9.60 16.04
CA LYS A 88 -3.03 -8.44 15.79
C LYS A 88 -3.01 -7.91 14.36
N LEU A 89 -2.36 -8.58 13.41
CA LEU A 89 -2.34 -8.09 12.02
C LEU A 89 -3.73 -7.93 11.40
N PRO A 90 -4.72 -8.81 11.64
CA PRO A 90 -6.08 -8.56 11.17
C PRO A 90 -6.68 -7.26 11.73
N LEU A 91 -6.40 -6.94 13.00
CA LEU A 91 -6.86 -5.70 13.62
C LEU A 91 -6.21 -4.46 13.00
N VAL A 92 -4.92 -4.53 12.61
CA VAL A 92 -4.25 -3.46 11.86
C VAL A 92 -5.00 -3.17 10.56
N SER A 93 -5.38 -4.21 9.83
CA SER A 93 -6.08 -4.06 8.55
C SER A 93 -7.49 -3.49 8.70
N GLU A 94 -8.22 -3.94 9.72
CA GLU A 94 -9.53 -3.34 10.03
C GLU A 94 -9.38 -1.87 10.42
N LYS A 95 -8.33 -1.52 11.16
CA LYS A 95 -8.07 -0.13 11.53
C LYS A 95 -7.71 0.75 10.33
N VAL A 96 -6.96 0.23 9.35
CA VAL A 96 -6.75 0.91 8.05
C VAL A 96 -8.09 1.14 7.36
N LYS A 97 -8.94 0.11 7.27
CA LYS A 97 -10.26 0.20 6.64
C LYS A 97 -11.15 1.26 7.29
N GLU A 98 -11.17 1.31 8.62
CA GLU A 98 -11.92 2.34 9.37
C GLU A 98 -11.37 3.74 9.09
N THR A 99 -10.05 3.90 9.20
CA THR A 99 -9.36 5.18 9.07
C THR A 99 -9.50 5.79 7.68
N TYR A 100 -9.35 4.97 6.64
CA TYR A 100 -9.43 5.41 5.25
C TYR A 100 -10.80 5.13 4.62
N LYS A 101 -11.87 4.99 5.45
CA LYS A 101 -13.20 4.65 4.96
C LYS A 101 -13.70 5.59 3.87
N GLU A 102 -13.55 6.91 4.07
CA GLU A 102 -13.97 7.91 3.09
C GLU A 102 -13.26 7.72 1.74
N LEU A 103 -11.95 7.47 1.77
CA LEU A 103 -11.17 7.23 0.57
C LEU A 103 -11.54 5.90 -0.10
N THR A 104 -11.75 4.84 0.68
CA THR A 104 -12.14 3.53 0.12
C THR A 104 -13.57 3.53 -0.43
N ASP A 105 -14.50 4.24 0.19
CA ASP A 105 -15.84 4.45 -0.36
C ASP A 105 -15.76 5.18 -1.72
N PHE A 106 -14.93 6.21 -1.81
CA PHE A 106 -14.65 6.92 -3.07
C PHE A 106 -14.01 5.98 -4.13
N PHE A 107 -13.07 5.13 -3.75
CA PHE A 107 -12.47 4.15 -4.66
C PHE A 107 -13.51 3.17 -5.21
N GLY A 108 -14.41 2.66 -4.37
CA GLY A 108 -15.50 1.79 -4.80
C GLY A 108 -16.42 2.45 -5.85
N GLN A 109 -16.73 3.73 -5.65
CA GLN A 109 -17.57 4.51 -6.60
C GLN A 109 -16.87 4.79 -7.93
N ASN A 110 -15.53 4.83 -7.96
CA ASN A 110 -14.72 5.18 -9.12
C ASN A 110 -14.02 3.98 -9.78
N ASN A 111 -14.43 2.75 -9.46
CA ASN A 111 -13.86 1.51 -10.03
C ASN A 111 -12.34 1.38 -9.78
N ILE A 112 -11.87 1.82 -8.62
CA ILE A 112 -10.46 1.73 -8.20
C ILE A 112 -10.32 0.56 -7.24
N ALA A 113 -9.43 -0.39 -7.56
CA ALA A 113 -9.15 -1.51 -6.67
C ALA A 113 -8.19 -1.10 -5.55
N SER A 114 -8.46 -1.54 -4.33
CA SER A 114 -7.55 -1.29 -3.20
C SER A 114 -7.48 -2.47 -2.23
N PHE A 115 -6.28 -2.65 -1.65
CA PHE A 115 -5.98 -3.74 -0.72
C PHE A 115 -5.13 -3.23 0.44
N VAL A 116 -5.20 -3.94 1.57
CA VAL A 116 -4.25 -3.77 2.67
C VAL A 116 -3.24 -4.90 2.63
N THR A 117 -1.96 -4.55 2.73
CA THR A 117 -0.84 -5.50 2.72
C THR A 117 0.18 -5.12 3.81
N PRO A 118 0.01 -5.64 5.05
CA PRO A 118 0.95 -5.37 6.13
C PRO A 118 2.33 -5.93 5.83
N ILE A 119 3.37 -5.21 6.23
CA ILE A 119 4.77 -5.59 6.03
C ILE A 119 5.53 -5.58 7.36
N ILE A 120 6.30 -6.63 7.59
CA ILE A 120 7.29 -6.71 8.63
C ILE A 120 8.61 -6.23 8.04
N THR A 121 9.09 -5.09 8.50
CA THR A 121 10.22 -4.39 7.86
C THR A 121 11.58 -4.89 8.31
N LEU A 122 11.76 -5.11 9.60
CA LEU A 122 13.04 -5.47 10.21
C LEU A 122 13.04 -6.88 10.83
N GLY A 123 11.90 -7.31 11.36
CA GLY A 123 11.71 -8.61 11.98
C GLY A 123 12.23 -8.71 13.42
N GLY A 124 13.48 -8.34 13.67
CA GLY A 124 14.11 -8.45 14.99
C GLY A 124 14.04 -7.19 15.87
N ILE A 125 13.43 -6.14 15.36
CA ILE A 125 13.23 -4.86 16.07
C ILE A 125 11.74 -4.55 16.05
N GLU A 126 11.15 -4.36 17.24
CA GLU A 126 9.72 -4.17 17.42
C GLU A 126 9.42 -2.79 18.01
N PHE A 127 8.21 -2.29 17.74
CA PHE A 127 7.68 -1.14 18.43
C PHE A 127 7.59 -1.43 19.94
N ASP A 128 8.11 -0.51 20.76
CA ASP A 128 8.06 -0.60 22.22
C ASP A 128 7.01 0.34 22.82
N SER A 129 7.13 1.62 22.56
CA SER A 129 6.30 2.64 23.18
C SER A 129 6.29 3.95 22.41
N MET A 130 5.31 4.81 22.74
CA MET A 130 5.32 6.22 22.33
C MET A 130 5.98 7.08 23.41
N LYS A 131 6.94 7.92 23.03
CA LYS A 131 7.57 8.89 23.93
C LYS A 131 7.42 10.31 23.38
N ASN A 132 7.56 11.29 24.27
CA ASN A 132 7.63 12.69 23.82
C ASN A 132 8.87 12.88 22.96
N SER A 133 8.78 13.75 21.96
CA SER A 133 9.94 14.19 21.20
C SER A 133 11.00 14.81 22.14
N ASN A 134 12.26 14.53 21.83
CA ASN A 134 13.38 15.14 22.55
C ASN A 134 13.78 16.51 21.96
N VAL A 135 13.07 16.96 20.92
CA VAL A 135 13.31 18.27 20.30
C VAL A 135 12.65 19.36 21.14
N PRO A 136 13.41 20.36 21.64
CA PRO A 136 12.84 21.45 22.43
C PRO A 136 11.70 22.15 21.66
N GLY A 137 10.54 22.29 22.32
CA GLY A 137 9.35 22.90 21.74
C GLY A 137 8.48 21.99 20.86
N ASP A 138 8.93 20.77 20.56
CA ASP A 138 8.14 19.78 19.85
C ASP A 138 7.31 18.94 20.84
N VAL A 139 5.99 19.08 20.77
CA VAL A 139 5.03 18.33 21.60
C VAL A 139 4.59 17.01 20.97
N SER A 140 5.16 16.66 19.83
CA SER A 140 4.81 15.44 19.11
C SER A 140 5.30 14.19 19.85
N LYS A 141 4.65 13.07 19.56
CA LYS A 141 5.12 11.76 20.00
C LYS A 141 5.98 11.12 18.92
N VAL A 142 6.99 10.37 19.37
CA VAL A 142 7.85 9.56 18.52
C VAL A 142 7.73 8.08 18.90
N SER A 143 7.72 7.23 17.91
CA SER A 143 7.74 5.78 18.12
C SER A 143 9.14 5.33 18.54
N VAL A 144 9.20 4.59 19.64
CA VAL A 144 10.43 3.98 20.15
C VAL A 144 10.40 2.49 19.82
N PHE A 145 11.53 1.99 19.38
CA PHE A 145 11.69 0.59 18.99
C PHE A 145 12.76 -0.06 19.87
N ARG A 146 12.60 -1.35 20.13
CA ARG A 146 13.57 -2.15 20.86
C ARG A 146 13.83 -3.47 20.17
N SER A 147 14.98 -4.03 20.42
CA SER A 147 15.29 -5.41 20.13
C SER A 147 15.17 -6.25 21.40
N TRP A 148 14.60 -7.44 21.27
CA TRP A 148 14.57 -8.44 22.33
C TRP A 148 15.90 -9.20 22.45
N ASN A 149 16.70 -9.21 21.41
CA ASN A 149 17.98 -9.88 21.34
C ASN A 149 19.14 -8.89 21.31
N VAL A 150 20.27 -9.27 21.90
CA VAL A 150 21.53 -8.49 21.86
C VAL A 150 21.98 -8.23 20.41
N LYS A 151 21.68 -9.18 19.51
CA LYS A 151 21.91 -9.04 18.07
C LYS A 151 20.59 -9.32 17.37
N PRO A 152 19.84 -8.27 16.99
CA PRO A 152 18.60 -8.45 16.25
C PRO A 152 18.86 -9.09 14.89
N GLU A 153 18.12 -10.13 14.57
CA GLU A 153 18.17 -10.76 13.26
C GLU A 153 17.32 -9.94 12.28
N TYR A 154 17.90 -9.59 11.13
CA TYR A 154 17.15 -9.02 10.03
C TYR A 154 16.31 -10.10 9.36
N LYS A 155 15.00 -10.08 9.58
CA LYS A 155 14.06 -11.10 9.12
C LYS A 155 12.75 -10.48 8.62
N PRO A 156 12.79 -9.73 7.52
CA PRO A 156 11.60 -9.11 6.96
C PRO A 156 10.62 -10.18 6.47
N LEU A 157 9.31 -9.90 6.62
CA LEU A 157 8.25 -10.77 6.13
C LEU A 157 7.26 -9.97 5.29
N PHE A 158 6.69 -10.62 4.29
CA PHE A 158 5.68 -10.07 3.40
C PHE A 158 6.13 -8.93 2.49
N CYS A 159 7.41 -8.56 2.48
CA CYS A 159 7.96 -7.52 1.60
C CYS A 159 7.72 -7.76 0.10
N PRO A 160 7.68 -9.00 -0.42
CA PRO A 160 7.34 -9.27 -1.80
C PRO A 160 5.85 -9.08 -2.15
N GLN A 161 4.95 -9.00 -1.17
CA GLN A 161 3.51 -8.99 -1.41
C GLN A 161 3.02 -7.83 -2.30
N PRO A 162 3.45 -6.58 -2.10
CA PRO A 162 3.06 -5.50 -3.00
C PRO A 162 3.45 -5.76 -4.46
N LEU A 163 4.59 -6.41 -4.70
CA LEU A 163 5.02 -6.79 -6.03
C LEU A 163 4.10 -7.87 -6.64
N TYR A 164 3.66 -8.85 -5.86
CA TYR A 164 2.71 -9.86 -6.34
C TYR A 164 1.36 -9.25 -6.70
N TYR A 165 0.86 -8.30 -5.90
CA TYR A 165 -0.34 -7.56 -6.25
C TYR A 165 -0.17 -6.76 -7.55
N LEU A 166 0.97 -6.06 -7.70
CA LEU A 166 1.31 -5.35 -8.92
C LEU A 166 1.28 -6.28 -10.14
N LEU A 167 1.99 -7.40 -10.08
CA LEU A 167 2.10 -8.34 -11.21
C LEU A 167 0.74 -8.96 -11.55
N THR A 168 -0.05 -9.31 -10.56
CA THR A 168 -1.40 -9.83 -10.75
C THR A 168 -2.29 -8.78 -11.42
N TYR A 169 -2.21 -7.52 -10.95
CA TYR A 169 -3.00 -6.43 -11.51
C TYR A 169 -2.61 -6.15 -12.97
N VAL A 170 -1.31 -6.07 -13.26
CA VAL A 170 -0.79 -5.85 -14.62
C VAL A 170 -1.27 -6.95 -15.57
N THR A 171 -1.20 -8.22 -15.14
CA THR A 171 -1.66 -9.35 -15.95
C THR A 171 -3.16 -9.27 -16.25
N ASN A 172 -3.97 -9.02 -15.22
CA ASN A 172 -5.42 -8.89 -15.36
C ASN A 172 -5.82 -7.68 -16.20
N TYR A 173 -5.12 -6.55 -16.02
CA TYR A 173 -5.35 -5.32 -16.79
C TYR A 173 -5.08 -5.54 -18.29
N TYR A 174 -3.98 -6.23 -18.62
CA TYR A 174 -3.65 -6.59 -19.99
C TYR A 174 -4.73 -7.47 -20.62
N GLU A 175 -5.18 -8.52 -19.93
CA GLU A 175 -6.26 -9.38 -20.43
C GLU A 175 -7.59 -8.64 -20.59
N TRP A 176 -7.89 -7.73 -19.68
CA TRP A 176 -9.08 -6.89 -19.75
C TRP A 176 -9.03 -5.94 -20.96
N GLN A 177 -7.91 -5.25 -21.18
CA GLN A 177 -7.72 -4.40 -22.37
C GLN A 177 -7.86 -5.18 -23.68
N LYS A 178 -7.27 -6.36 -23.75
CA LYS A 178 -7.36 -7.23 -24.93
C LYS A 178 -8.80 -7.62 -25.24
N LYS A 179 -9.62 -7.88 -24.21
CA LYS A 179 -11.06 -8.18 -24.38
C LYS A 179 -11.86 -6.97 -24.85
N GLN A 180 -11.47 -5.76 -24.48
CA GLN A 180 -12.16 -4.52 -24.88
C GLN A 180 -11.83 -4.06 -26.30
N LYS A 181 -10.98 -4.78 -27.05
CA LYS A 181 -10.52 -4.44 -28.42
C LYS A 181 -9.96 -3.01 -28.53
N LYS A 182 -9.49 -2.42 -27.43
CA LYS A 182 -8.84 -1.12 -27.45
C LYS A 182 -7.42 -1.29 -27.99
N GLY A 183 -7.21 -0.88 -29.23
CA GLY A 183 -5.92 -0.92 -29.91
C GLY A 183 -4.87 -0.09 -29.21
N LEU A 184 -3.59 -0.41 -29.45
CA LEU A 184 -2.38 0.10 -28.85
C LEU A 184 -2.20 -0.30 -27.38
N ILE A 185 -1.89 -1.58 -27.22
CA ILE A 185 -1.28 -2.07 -25.98
C ILE A 185 0.14 -1.51 -25.97
N ASP A 186 0.50 -0.84 -24.88
CA ASP A 186 1.85 -0.33 -24.69
C ASP A 186 2.86 -1.49 -24.81
N SER A 187 3.90 -1.33 -25.61
CA SER A 187 4.95 -2.34 -25.84
C SER A 187 5.62 -2.81 -24.55
N PHE A 188 5.64 -1.96 -23.54
CA PHE A 188 6.12 -2.30 -22.19
C PHE A 188 5.22 -3.33 -21.50
N MET A 189 3.89 -3.15 -21.60
CA MET A 189 2.91 -4.09 -21.05
C MET A 189 2.96 -5.44 -21.76
N ASP A 190 3.15 -5.43 -23.09
CA ASP A 190 3.37 -6.66 -23.87
C ASP A 190 4.62 -7.42 -23.41
N SER A 191 5.71 -6.71 -23.12
CA SER A 191 6.96 -7.31 -22.66
C SER A 191 6.80 -7.94 -21.27
N ILE A 192 6.15 -7.24 -20.33
CA ILE A 192 5.88 -7.80 -18.99
C ILE A 192 4.95 -9.01 -19.08
N TYR A 193 3.87 -8.93 -19.87
CA TYR A 193 2.94 -10.04 -20.02
C TYR A 193 3.58 -11.27 -20.67
N SER A 194 4.38 -11.06 -21.71
CA SER A 194 5.11 -12.14 -22.38
C SER A 194 6.14 -12.78 -21.46
N PHE A 195 6.84 -11.99 -20.65
CA PHE A 195 7.77 -12.50 -19.64
C PHE A 195 7.05 -13.36 -18.60
N ILE A 196 5.96 -12.86 -18.03
CA ILE A 196 5.15 -13.57 -17.02
C ILE A 196 4.56 -14.86 -17.60
N LYS A 197 4.04 -14.82 -18.83
CA LYS A 197 3.39 -15.98 -19.48
C LYS A 197 4.39 -17.04 -19.95
N ASN A 198 5.58 -16.64 -20.36
CA ASN A 198 6.60 -17.57 -20.86
C ASN A 198 7.32 -18.31 -19.71
N ASP A 199 7.30 -17.80 -18.49
CA ASP A 199 7.76 -18.50 -17.31
C ASP A 199 6.57 -19.19 -16.60
N SER A 200 6.26 -20.40 -17.02
CA SER A 200 5.15 -21.18 -16.46
C SER A 200 5.30 -21.42 -14.95
N LYS A 201 6.53 -21.55 -14.44
CA LYS A 201 6.81 -21.73 -13.03
C LYS A 201 6.51 -20.45 -12.24
N PHE A 202 6.96 -19.32 -12.74
CA PHE A 202 6.65 -18.00 -12.15
C PHE A 202 5.14 -17.71 -12.15
N PHE A 203 4.45 -18.04 -13.25
CA PHE A 203 3.01 -17.86 -13.35
C PHE A 203 2.22 -18.73 -12.35
N GLU A 204 2.62 -20.00 -12.17
CA GLU A 204 2.01 -20.89 -11.17
C GLU A 204 2.32 -20.45 -9.74
N GLU A 205 3.52 -19.97 -9.46
CA GLU A 205 3.85 -19.40 -8.15
C GLU A 205 3.05 -18.11 -7.89
N MET A 206 2.89 -17.23 -8.87
CA MET A 206 2.01 -16.06 -8.76
C MET A 206 0.57 -16.44 -8.45
N LYS A 207 0.02 -17.46 -9.13
CA LYS A 207 -1.34 -17.96 -8.84
C LYS A 207 -1.47 -18.48 -7.41
N LYS A 208 -0.48 -19.23 -6.93
CA LYS A 208 -0.45 -19.71 -5.55
C LYS A 208 -0.41 -18.55 -4.54
N LEU A 209 0.40 -17.54 -4.82
CA LEU A 209 0.53 -16.36 -3.98
C LEU A 209 -0.73 -15.50 -3.97
N THR A 210 -1.41 -15.35 -5.10
CA THR A 210 -2.70 -14.66 -5.19
C THR A 210 -3.75 -15.39 -4.34
N ARG A 211 -3.82 -16.73 -4.41
CA ARG A 211 -4.68 -17.52 -3.53
C ARG A 211 -4.30 -17.39 -2.05
N PHE A 212 -2.99 -17.40 -1.76
CA PHE A 212 -2.48 -17.25 -0.39
C PHE A 212 -2.87 -15.89 0.20
N VAL A 213 -2.78 -14.82 -0.55
CA VAL A 213 -3.13 -13.46 -0.13
C VAL A 213 -4.62 -13.35 0.21
N ILE A 214 -5.53 -13.91 -0.60
CA ILE A 214 -6.97 -13.84 -0.39
C ILE A 214 -7.41 -14.60 0.88
N TYR A 215 -6.72 -15.70 1.22
CA TYR A 215 -7.05 -16.56 2.37
C TYR A 215 -6.14 -16.35 3.58
N ASN A 216 -5.24 -15.38 3.55
CA ASN A 216 -4.24 -15.21 4.60
C ASN A 216 -4.81 -14.48 5.83
N LYS A 217 -4.72 -15.14 6.99
CA LYS A 217 -5.12 -14.58 8.29
C LYS A 217 -4.18 -13.46 8.79
N ASN A 218 -3.14 -13.13 8.05
CA ASN A 218 -2.13 -12.14 8.43
C ASN A 218 -2.48 -10.70 8.01
N GLY A 219 -3.76 -10.37 7.92
CA GLY A 219 -4.21 -9.00 7.67
C GLY A 219 -4.21 -8.57 6.20
N PHE A 220 -4.06 -9.50 5.24
CA PHE A 220 -4.24 -9.17 3.82
C PHE A 220 -5.71 -9.16 3.49
N ILE A 221 -6.28 -7.99 3.22
CA ILE A 221 -7.70 -7.86 2.91
C ILE A 221 -7.93 -6.96 1.68
N PRO A 222 -8.91 -7.30 0.83
CA PRO A 222 -9.43 -6.38 -0.16
C PRO A 222 -10.29 -5.31 0.53
N LEU A 223 -10.13 -4.06 0.11
CA LEU A 223 -11.00 -2.96 0.53
C LEU A 223 -12.02 -2.65 -0.57
N THR A 224 -11.54 -2.54 -1.80
CA THR A 224 -12.39 -2.36 -2.98
C THR A 224 -11.90 -3.24 -4.12
N THR A 225 -12.81 -3.61 -5.01
CA THR A 225 -12.52 -4.36 -6.22
C THR A 225 -12.98 -3.58 -7.45
N ASN A 226 -12.47 -3.96 -8.60
CA ASN A 226 -12.88 -3.37 -9.87
C ASN A 226 -13.07 -4.45 -10.95
N SER A 227 -13.39 -4.02 -12.17
CA SER A 227 -13.57 -4.93 -13.30
C SER A 227 -12.29 -5.67 -13.72
N ILE A 228 -11.14 -5.23 -13.26
CA ILE A 228 -9.82 -5.79 -13.58
C ILE A 228 -9.42 -6.87 -12.58
N ILE A 229 -9.64 -6.61 -11.29
CA ILE A 229 -9.40 -7.60 -10.22
C ILE A 229 -10.73 -8.21 -9.79
N LYS A 230 -10.91 -9.47 -10.12
CA LYS A 230 -12.00 -10.30 -9.59
C LYS A 230 -11.44 -11.09 -8.41
N ILE A 231 -12.04 -10.89 -7.25
CA ILE A 231 -11.85 -11.76 -6.10
C ILE A 231 -12.81 -12.92 -6.30
N ASN A 232 -12.29 -14.09 -6.63
CA ASN A 232 -13.04 -15.34 -6.70
C ASN A 232 -13.00 -16.04 -5.33
#